data_c155a7f269ea37012a3fc7e416d5a649
#
_entry.id   c155a7f269ea37012a3fc7e416d5a649
#
_cell.length_a   1.000
_cell.length_b   1.000
_cell.length_c   1.000
_cell.angle_alpha   90.00
_cell.angle_beta   90.00
_cell.angle_gamma   90.00
#
_symmetry.space_group_name_H-M   'P 1'
#
loop_
_entity.id
_entity.type
_entity.pdbx_description
1 polymer ?
#
loop_
_entity_poly.entity_id
_entity_poly.type
_entity_poly.pdbx_seq_one_letter_code
_entity_poly.pdbx_strand_id
1 'polypeptide(L)'
;AKAGMIALPLALLILLFVFGSAVAALVPLLLAITAVFATNALIALPSQFIPVDEQIAEVILLVGLAVGVDYSLFYLRREREERAAGRGERAALEAAAATSGRAVLVSGITVLIAMAGMLFSGAKTFMSFSIGTMMVVAVAMIGSLTVLPALLSKLGDRVEKGRIPFLRRLT
;
A
#
# COMPACT_ATOMS: atom_id res chain seq x y z
N ALA A 1 -18.33 -7.50 2.67
CA ALA A 1 -18.47 -7.38 1.20
C ALA A 1 -18.86 -5.97 0.75
N LYS A 2 -19.76 -5.25 1.44
CA LYS A 2 -20.23 -3.90 1.02
C LYS A 2 -19.14 -2.82 1.17
N ALA A 3 -18.29 -2.89 2.19
CA ALA A 3 -17.24 -1.92 2.42
C ALA A 3 -16.22 -1.88 1.26
N GLY A 4 -15.80 -3.04 0.75
CA GLY A 4 -14.87 -3.12 -0.38
C GLY A 4 -15.43 -2.62 -1.69
N MET A 5 -16.75 -2.81 -1.93
CA MET A 5 -17.42 -2.32 -3.15
C MET A 5 -17.42 -0.79 -3.25
N ILE A 6 -17.38 -0.10 -2.13
CA ILE A 6 -17.32 1.37 -2.07
C ILE A 6 -15.88 1.86 -1.97
N ALA A 7 -15.04 1.20 -1.16
CA ALA A 7 -13.68 1.62 -0.90
C ALA A 7 -12.78 1.56 -2.14
N LEU A 8 -12.89 0.51 -2.96
CA LEU A 8 -12.06 0.35 -4.16
C LEU A 8 -12.31 1.43 -5.23
N PRO A 9 -13.57 1.70 -5.66
CA PRO A 9 -13.80 2.76 -6.64
C PRO A 9 -13.50 4.15 -6.07
N LEU A 10 -13.74 4.38 -4.78
CA LEU A 10 -13.41 5.65 -4.14
C LEU A 10 -11.89 5.87 -4.10
N ALA A 11 -11.12 4.85 -3.71
CA ALA A 11 -9.66 4.90 -3.74
C ALA A 11 -9.13 5.16 -5.15
N LEU A 12 -9.67 4.49 -6.17
CA LEU A 12 -9.29 4.70 -7.56
C LEU A 12 -9.58 6.14 -8.01
N LEU A 13 -10.75 6.70 -7.68
CA LEU A 13 -11.10 8.08 -8.01
C LEU A 13 -10.14 9.09 -7.36
N ILE A 14 -9.84 8.90 -6.06
CA ILE A 14 -8.89 9.76 -5.34
C ILE A 14 -7.50 9.67 -5.97
N LEU A 15 -7.04 8.46 -6.27
CA LEU A 15 -5.73 8.24 -6.89
C LEU A 15 -5.64 8.85 -8.30
N LEU A 16 -6.71 8.72 -9.11
CA LEU A 16 -6.79 9.36 -10.41
C LEU A 16 -6.70 10.87 -10.30
N PHE A 17 -7.38 11.45 -9.32
CA PHE A 17 -7.34 12.89 -9.07
C PHE A 17 -5.95 13.35 -8.61
N VAL A 18 -5.33 12.64 -7.67
CA VAL A 18 -4.02 12.97 -7.11
C VAL A 18 -2.89 12.83 -8.16
N PHE A 19 -2.91 11.75 -8.93
CA PHE A 19 -1.83 11.48 -9.88
C PHE A 19 -2.05 12.07 -11.28
N GLY A 20 -3.29 12.36 -11.66
CA GLY A 20 -3.63 12.82 -12.99
C GLY A 20 -3.27 11.84 -14.13
N SER A 21 -2.91 10.60 -13.78
CA SER A 21 -2.53 9.53 -14.70
C SER A 21 -3.17 8.22 -14.27
N ALA A 22 -3.84 7.54 -15.21
CA ALA A 22 -4.49 6.26 -14.95
C ALA A 22 -3.48 5.17 -14.56
N VAL A 23 -2.32 5.13 -15.21
CA VAL A 23 -1.28 4.13 -14.92
C VAL A 23 -0.70 4.35 -13.53
N ALA A 24 -0.41 5.60 -13.16
CA ALA A 24 0.12 5.93 -11.84
C ALA A 24 -0.88 5.66 -10.70
N ALA A 25 -2.19 5.76 -10.98
CA ALA A 25 -3.24 5.42 -10.01
C ALA A 25 -3.44 3.91 -9.86
N LEU A 26 -3.27 3.14 -10.95
CA LEU A 26 -3.46 1.69 -10.93
C LEU A 26 -2.34 0.96 -10.18
N VAL A 27 -1.10 1.43 -10.25
CA VAL A 27 0.03 0.76 -9.59
C VAL A 27 -0.17 0.62 -8.08
N PRO A 28 -0.46 1.69 -7.29
CA PRO A 28 -0.75 1.57 -5.87
C PRO A 28 -1.94 0.67 -5.56
N LEU A 29 -3.00 0.77 -6.36
CA LEU A 29 -4.20 -0.01 -6.17
C LEU A 29 -3.96 -1.50 -6.38
N LEU A 30 -3.25 -1.88 -7.45
CA LEU A 30 -2.87 -3.28 -7.71
C LEU A 30 -1.98 -3.83 -6.59
N LEU A 31 -1.02 -3.04 -6.10
CA LEU A 31 -0.16 -3.45 -4.99
C LEU A 31 -0.98 -3.69 -3.71
N ALA A 32 -1.89 -2.77 -3.38
CA ALA A 32 -2.76 -2.91 -2.22
C ALA A 32 -3.67 -4.14 -2.32
N ILE A 33 -4.28 -4.36 -3.48
CA ILE A 33 -5.12 -5.54 -3.73
C ILE A 33 -4.31 -6.83 -3.61
N THR A 34 -3.12 -6.90 -4.21
CA THR A 34 -2.26 -8.09 -4.09
C THR A 34 -1.83 -8.34 -2.66
N ALA A 35 -1.54 -7.30 -1.87
CA ALA A 35 -1.22 -7.44 -0.44
C ALA A 35 -2.42 -7.99 0.35
N VAL A 36 -3.63 -7.53 0.07
CA VAL A 36 -4.87 -8.02 0.69
C VAL A 36 -5.08 -9.50 0.36
N PHE A 37 -4.99 -9.89 -0.91
CA PHE A 37 -5.15 -11.30 -1.32
C PHE A 37 -4.08 -12.20 -0.71
N ALA A 38 -2.81 -11.76 -0.73
CA ALA A 38 -1.71 -12.51 -0.13
C ALA A 38 -1.92 -12.69 1.37
N THR A 39 -2.38 -11.64 2.08
CA THR A 39 -2.65 -11.72 3.51
C THR A 39 -3.82 -12.63 3.82
N ASN A 40 -4.92 -12.57 3.04
CA ASN A 40 -6.05 -13.49 3.22
C ASN A 40 -5.66 -14.96 2.98
N ALA A 41 -4.74 -15.23 2.07
CA ALA A 41 -4.19 -16.57 1.91
C ALA A 41 -3.30 -16.99 3.08
N LEU A 42 -2.45 -16.09 3.56
CA LEU A 42 -1.50 -16.36 4.65
C LEU A 42 -2.19 -16.48 6.02
N ILE A 43 -3.34 -15.83 6.23
CA ILE A 43 -4.07 -15.91 7.52
C ILE A 43 -4.52 -17.33 7.84
N ALA A 44 -4.61 -18.19 6.84
CA ALA A 44 -4.91 -19.62 7.03
C ALA A 44 -3.87 -20.35 7.91
N LEU A 45 -2.64 -19.84 8.01
CA LEU A 45 -1.60 -20.42 8.84
C LEU A 45 -1.85 -20.16 10.34
N PRO A 46 -1.95 -18.89 10.82
CA PRO A 46 -2.23 -18.64 12.23
C PRO A 46 -3.65 -19.06 12.65
N SER A 47 -4.62 -19.14 11.73
CA SER A 47 -5.99 -19.57 12.05
C SER A 47 -6.08 -21.01 12.59
N GLN A 48 -5.06 -21.83 12.36
CA GLN A 48 -4.98 -23.18 12.93
C GLN A 48 -4.70 -23.19 14.44
N PHE A 49 -4.09 -22.12 14.96
CA PHE A 49 -3.67 -22.03 16.36
C PHE A 49 -4.48 -20.99 17.15
N ILE A 50 -5.02 -20.01 16.48
CA ILE A 50 -5.73 -18.87 17.09
C ILE A 50 -7.09 -18.72 16.39
N PRO A 51 -8.19 -18.62 17.14
CA PRO A 51 -9.50 -18.38 16.55
C PRO A 51 -9.50 -17.04 15.82
N VAL A 52 -9.84 -17.09 14.53
CA VAL A 52 -9.92 -15.93 13.64
C VAL A 52 -11.38 -15.46 13.61
N ASP A 53 -11.57 -14.18 13.84
CA ASP A 53 -12.88 -13.52 13.76
C ASP A 53 -13.35 -13.42 12.29
N GLU A 54 -14.65 -13.61 12.03
CA GLU A 54 -15.20 -13.55 10.67
C GLU A 54 -15.01 -12.17 10.00
N GLN A 55 -14.89 -11.12 10.81
CA GLN A 55 -14.71 -9.74 10.32
C GLN A 55 -13.27 -9.42 9.93
N ILE A 56 -12.31 -10.32 10.18
CA ILE A 56 -10.89 -10.05 9.91
C ILE A 56 -10.62 -9.75 8.44
N ALA A 57 -11.33 -10.39 7.53
CA ALA A 57 -11.18 -10.18 6.10
C ALA A 57 -11.54 -8.73 5.69
N GLU A 58 -12.52 -8.11 6.33
CA GLU A 58 -12.85 -6.71 6.10
C GLU A 58 -11.79 -5.77 6.68
N VAL A 59 -11.24 -6.09 7.84
CA VAL A 59 -10.12 -5.32 8.44
C VAL A 59 -8.88 -5.40 7.56
N ILE A 60 -8.51 -6.60 7.10
CA ILE A 60 -7.39 -6.81 6.17
C ILE A 60 -7.61 -5.99 4.88
N LEU A 61 -8.82 -5.99 4.34
CA LEU A 61 -9.15 -5.24 3.13
C LEU A 61 -8.98 -3.74 3.34
N LEU A 62 -9.59 -3.17 4.40
CA LEU A 62 -9.56 -1.73 4.64
C LEU A 62 -8.17 -1.23 5.01
N VAL A 63 -7.51 -1.91 5.93
CA VAL A 63 -6.14 -1.55 6.35
C VAL A 63 -5.14 -1.77 5.22
N GLY A 64 -5.24 -2.90 4.52
CA GLY A 64 -4.36 -3.23 3.41
C GLY A 64 -4.49 -2.25 2.25
N LEU A 65 -5.72 -1.84 1.94
CA LEU A 65 -5.97 -0.82 0.92
C LEU A 65 -5.38 0.53 1.34
N ALA A 66 -5.65 0.99 2.57
CA ALA A 66 -5.15 2.26 3.08
C ALA A 66 -3.62 2.29 3.11
N VAL A 67 -2.99 1.32 3.79
CA VAL A 67 -1.54 1.27 3.99
C VAL A 67 -0.80 0.99 2.68
N GLY A 68 -1.32 0.08 1.85
CA GLY A 68 -0.71 -0.25 0.56
C GLY A 68 -0.72 0.93 -0.42
N VAL A 69 -1.81 1.69 -0.44
CA VAL A 69 -1.90 2.93 -1.23
C VAL A 69 -0.97 3.99 -0.67
N ASP A 70 -0.98 4.25 0.65
CA ASP A 70 -0.14 5.28 1.26
C ASP A 70 1.35 5.04 1.04
N TYR A 71 1.83 3.82 1.24
CA TYR A 71 3.23 3.48 1.03
C TYR A 71 3.66 3.66 -0.42
N SER A 72 2.79 3.28 -1.35
CA SER A 72 3.03 3.48 -2.77
C SER A 72 3.00 4.97 -3.17
N LEU A 73 2.10 5.74 -2.54
CA LEU A 73 1.96 7.18 -2.77
C LEU A 73 3.24 7.94 -2.39
N PHE A 74 3.78 7.65 -1.20
CA PHE A 74 5.04 8.26 -0.75
C PHE A 74 6.18 8.01 -1.73
N TYR A 75 6.28 6.78 -2.23
CA TYR A 75 7.34 6.39 -3.15
C TYR A 75 7.21 7.08 -4.51
N LEU A 76 6.02 7.03 -5.10
CA LEU A 76 5.72 7.65 -6.40
C LEU A 76 5.87 9.17 -6.36
N ARG A 77 5.42 9.81 -5.27
CA ARG A 77 5.56 11.24 -5.09
C ARG A 77 7.03 11.64 -5.02
N ARG A 78 7.82 10.93 -4.23
CA ARG A 78 9.24 11.20 -4.09
C ARG A 78 10.00 10.99 -5.40
N GLU A 79 9.72 9.94 -6.12
CA GLU A 79 10.31 9.68 -7.43
C GLU A 79 10.01 10.81 -8.42
N ARG A 80 8.78 11.31 -8.44
CA ARG A 80 8.40 12.46 -9.28
C ARG A 80 9.11 13.76 -8.87
N GLU A 81 9.26 14.02 -7.58
CA GLU A 81 9.99 15.19 -7.07
C GLU A 81 11.46 15.14 -7.53
N GLU A 82 12.10 13.99 -7.44
CA GLU A 82 13.49 13.82 -7.87
C GLU A 82 13.67 13.95 -9.39
N ARG A 83 12.71 13.47 -10.18
CA ARG A 83 12.70 13.71 -11.64
C ARG A 83 12.50 15.19 -11.97
N ALA A 84 11.60 15.88 -11.26
CA ALA A 84 11.38 17.31 -11.44
C ALA A 84 12.61 18.14 -11.07
N ALA A 85 13.45 17.66 -10.17
CA ALA A 85 14.74 18.24 -9.80
C ALA A 85 15.84 17.97 -10.84
N GLY A 86 15.52 17.33 -12.00
CA GLY A 86 16.45 17.08 -13.10
C GLY A 86 17.23 15.76 -12.99
N ARG A 87 16.91 14.88 -12.05
CA ARG A 87 17.53 13.56 -11.98
C ARG A 87 16.98 12.63 -13.06
N GLY A 88 17.87 11.83 -13.63
CA GLY A 88 17.46 10.76 -14.55
C GLY A 88 16.61 9.71 -13.83
N GLU A 89 15.84 8.93 -14.59
CA GLU A 89 14.87 7.94 -14.09
C GLU A 89 15.45 7.03 -13.01
N ARG A 90 16.60 6.41 -13.28
CA ARG A 90 17.25 5.48 -12.36
C ARG A 90 17.70 6.16 -11.07
N ALA A 91 18.31 7.34 -11.17
CA ALA A 91 18.78 8.10 -10.02
C ALA A 91 17.62 8.62 -9.15
N ALA A 92 16.50 9.00 -9.78
CA ALA A 92 15.29 9.40 -9.07
C ALA A 92 14.67 8.22 -8.30
N LEU A 93 14.64 7.03 -8.92
CA LEU A 93 14.12 5.82 -8.30
C LEU A 93 15.00 5.38 -7.12
N GLU A 94 16.33 5.43 -7.26
CA GLU A 94 17.27 5.12 -6.18
C GLU A 94 17.14 6.11 -5.00
N ALA A 95 16.97 7.40 -5.28
CA ALA A 95 16.75 8.42 -4.25
C ALA A 95 15.41 8.23 -3.54
N ALA A 96 14.34 7.90 -4.26
CA ALA A 96 13.05 7.56 -3.69
C ALA A 96 13.13 6.31 -2.81
N ALA A 97 13.84 5.27 -3.24
CA ALA A 97 14.05 4.05 -2.44
C ALA A 97 14.78 4.35 -1.13
N ALA A 98 15.83 5.16 -1.16
CA ALA A 98 16.61 5.50 0.01
C ALA A 98 15.83 6.33 1.05
N THR A 99 14.97 7.24 0.60
CA THR A 99 14.25 8.16 1.48
C THR A 99 12.87 7.62 1.89
N SER A 100 12.01 7.36 0.92
CA SER A 100 10.66 6.85 1.17
C SER A 100 10.67 5.42 1.69
N GLY A 101 11.60 4.57 1.22
CA GLY A 101 11.77 3.22 1.73
C GLY A 101 12.07 3.20 3.23
N ARG A 102 12.94 4.09 3.70
CA ARG A 102 13.22 4.24 5.14
C ARG A 102 11.99 4.71 5.91
N ALA A 103 11.23 5.66 5.37
CA ALA A 103 10.01 6.14 6.00
C ALA A 103 8.95 5.02 6.12
N VAL A 104 8.76 4.23 5.06
CA VAL A 104 7.88 3.07 5.06
C VAL A 104 8.30 2.03 6.10
N LEU A 105 9.60 1.72 6.20
CA LEU A 105 10.10 0.79 7.20
C LEU A 105 9.83 1.27 8.62
N VAL A 106 10.18 2.51 8.94
CA VAL A 106 9.98 3.07 10.29
C VAL A 106 8.49 3.10 10.63
N SER A 107 7.65 3.60 9.73
CA SER A 107 6.20 3.65 9.92
C SER A 107 5.61 2.25 10.08
N GLY A 108 5.95 1.32 9.19
CA GLY A 108 5.45 -0.05 9.24
C GLY A 108 5.84 -0.78 10.52
N ILE A 109 7.10 -0.68 10.94
CA ILE A 109 7.56 -1.28 12.20
C ILE A 109 6.83 -0.67 13.40
N THR A 110 6.61 0.65 13.40
CA THR A 110 5.86 1.32 14.47
C THR A 110 4.43 0.79 14.56
N VAL A 111 3.75 0.60 13.42
CA VAL A 111 2.41 0.01 13.38
C VAL A 111 2.44 -1.44 13.88
N LEU A 112 3.42 -2.24 13.47
CA LEU A 112 3.56 -3.63 13.93
C LEU A 112 3.73 -3.69 15.46
N ILE A 113 4.57 -2.83 16.04
CA ILE A 113 4.76 -2.76 17.50
C ILE A 113 3.48 -2.33 18.20
N ALA A 114 2.79 -1.31 17.70
CA ALA A 114 1.53 -0.83 18.27
C ALA A 114 0.45 -1.92 18.23
N MET A 115 0.32 -2.63 17.12
CA MET A 115 -0.64 -3.74 16.97
C MET A 115 -0.27 -4.93 17.85
N ALA A 116 1.02 -5.23 18.03
CA ALA A 116 1.47 -6.29 18.93
C ALA A 116 0.99 -6.05 20.39
N GLY A 117 0.83 -4.79 20.80
CA GLY A 117 0.24 -4.45 22.10
C GLY A 117 -1.19 -4.98 22.28
N MET A 118 -1.98 -5.08 21.20
CA MET A 118 -3.34 -5.62 21.26
C MET A 118 -3.39 -7.13 21.51
N LEU A 119 -2.29 -7.87 21.26
CA LEU A 119 -2.21 -9.30 21.56
C LEU A 119 -2.35 -9.57 23.07
N PHE A 120 -1.96 -8.62 23.91
CA PHE A 120 -2.04 -8.73 25.37
C PHE A 120 -3.41 -8.33 25.95
N SER A 121 -4.37 -7.95 25.11
CA SER A 121 -5.71 -7.54 25.57
C SER A 121 -6.54 -8.66 26.21
N GLY A 122 -6.20 -9.92 25.94
CA GLY A 122 -6.94 -11.10 26.41
C GLY A 122 -8.27 -11.35 25.68
N ALA A 123 -8.73 -10.43 24.84
CA ALA A 123 -9.96 -10.58 24.05
C ALA A 123 -9.65 -11.15 22.66
N LYS A 124 -10.31 -12.26 22.30
CA LYS A 124 -10.07 -13.00 21.05
C LYS A 124 -10.23 -12.12 19.79
N THR A 125 -11.21 -11.24 19.77
CA THR A 125 -11.47 -10.33 18.67
C THR A 125 -10.32 -9.35 18.46
N PHE A 126 -9.77 -8.76 19.54
CA PHE A 126 -8.62 -7.85 19.42
C PHE A 126 -7.34 -8.58 19.00
N MET A 127 -7.12 -9.81 19.50
CA MET A 127 -6.00 -10.64 19.05
C MET A 127 -6.12 -10.96 17.57
N SER A 128 -7.31 -11.32 17.09
CA SER A 128 -7.58 -11.59 15.69
C SER A 128 -7.30 -10.36 14.81
N PHE A 129 -7.82 -9.21 15.18
CA PHE A 129 -7.60 -7.95 14.46
C PHE A 129 -6.12 -7.52 14.44
N SER A 130 -5.43 -7.72 15.55
CA SER A 130 -4.00 -7.46 15.64
C SER A 130 -3.22 -8.30 14.64
N ILE A 131 -3.43 -9.61 14.61
CA ILE A 131 -2.74 -10.53 13.71
C ILE A 131 -3.01 -10.18 12.26
N GLY A 132 -4.28 -9.99 11.88
CA GLY A 132 -4.64 -9.62 10.51
C GLY A 132 -4.02 -8.30 10.07
N THR A 133 -4.07 -7.29 10.94
CA THR A 133 -3.47 -5.98 10.66
C THR A 133 -1.95 -6.09 10.55
N MET A 134 -1.29 -6.77 11.48
CA MET A 134 0.17 -6.97 11.41
C MET A 134 0.59 -7.68 10.13
N MET A 135 -0.13 -8.72 9.72
CA MET A 135 0.17 -9.47 8.51
C MET A 135 0.00 -8.60 7.26
N VAL A 136 -1.12 -7.88 7.13
CA VAL A 136 -1.35 -7.05 5.93
C VAL A 136 -0.38 -5.88 5.86
N VAL A 137 -0.03 -5.26 6.99
CA VAL A 137 0.98 -4.19 7.03
C VAL A 137 2.37 -4.72 6.65
N ALA A 138 2.77 -5.89 7.17
CA ALA A 138 4.04 -6.51 6.80
C ALA A 138 4.10 -6.85 5.31
N VAL A 139 3.06 -7.46 4.75
CA VAL A 139 2.98 -7.79 3.32
C VAL A 139 2.97 -6.53 2.45
N ALA A 140 2.21 -5.50 2.83
CA ALA A 140 2.17 -4.22 2.11
C ALA A 140 3.53 -3.50 2.16
N MET A 141 4.22 -3.53 3.30
CA MET A 141 5.56 -2.98 3.48
C MET A 141 6.58 -3.69 2.57
N ILE A 142 6.60 -5.02 2.58
CA ILE A 142 7.48 -5.81 1.70
C ILE A 142 7.17 -5.52 0.23
N GLY A 143 5.90 -5.50 -0.15
CA GLY A 143 5.47 -5.17 -1.51
C GLY A 143 5.90 -3.78 -1.95
N SER A 144 5.76 -2.78 -1.08
CA SER A 144 6.17 -1.41 -1.36
C SER A 144 7.69 -1.26 -1.49
N LEU A 145 8.46 -2.03 -0.74
CA LEU A 145 9.94 -1.93 -0.77
C LEU A 145 10.58 -2.75 -1.89
N THR A 146 9.92 -3.79 -2.40
CA THR A 146 10.47 -4.72 -3.39
C THR A 146 9.75 -4.65 -4.73
N VAL A 147 8.44 -4.88 -4.74
CA VAL A 147 7.65 -4.98 -5.96
C VAL A 147 7.45 -3.61 -6.60
N LEU A 148 7.22 -2.57 -5.81
CA LEU A 148 6.95 -1.23 -6.33
C LEU A 148 8.15 -0.66 -7.11
N PRO A 149 9.40 -0.62 -6.58
CA PRO A 149 10.54 -0.16 -7.35
C PRO A 149 10.79 -1.01 -8.61
N ALA A 150 10.58 -2.32 -8.54
CA ALA A 150 10.72 -3.21 -9.68
C ALA A 150 9.65 -2.94 -10.76
N LEU A 151 8.42 -2.64 -10.38
CA LEU A 151 7.36 -2.24 -11.31
C LEU A 151 7.66 -0.89 -11.95
N LEU A 152 8.09 0.09 -11.17
CA LEU A 152 8.43 1.43 -11.67
C LEU A 152 9.60 1.38 -12.63
N SER A 153 10.65 0.59 -12.35
CA SER A 153 11.78 0.41 -13.26
C SER A 153 11.40 -0.25 -14.60
N LYS A 154 10.36 -1.11 -14.61
CA LYS A 154 9.85 -1.73 -15.85
C LYS A 154 8.89 -0.84 -16.62
N LEU A 155 8.09 -0.06 -15.93
CA LEU A 155 7.09 0.83 -16.54
C LEU A 155 7.74 2.10 -17.09
N GLY A 156 8.83 2.59 -16.49
CA GLY A 156 9.56 3.76 -16.92
C GLY A 156 8.62 4.94 -17.24
N ASP A 157 8.85 5.60 -18.37
CA ASP A 157 8.01 6.72 -18.82
C ASP A 157 6.55 6.36 -19.12
N ARG A 158 6.20 5.06 -19.15
CA ARG A 158 4.81 4.61 -19.33
C ARG A 158 3.92 4.96 -18.16
N VAL A 159 4.49 5.13 -16.97
CA VAL A 159 3.74 5.60 -15.77
C VAL A 159 3.13 6.99 -16.02
N GLU A 160 3.77 7.80 -16.83
CA GLU A 160 3.27 9.13 -17.22
C GLU A 160 2.39 9.12 -18.49
N LYS A 161 2.40 8.02 -19.28
CA LYS A 161 1.52 7.84 -20.44
C LYS A 161 0.11 7.57 -19.94
N GLY A 162 -0.80 8.48 -20.18
CA GLY A 162 -2.19 8.43 -19.71
C GLY A 162 -2.56 9.61 -18.82
N ARG A 163 -1.73 10.65 -18.85
CA ARG A 163 -2.10 11.93 -18.24
C ARG A 163 -3.40 12.44 -18.86
N ILE A 164 -4.40 12.61 -18.03
CA ILE A 164 -5.68 13.17 -18.41
C ILE A 164 -5.47 14.69 -18.55
N PRO A 165 -5.55 15.29 -19.78
CA PRO A 165 -5.22 16.69 -20.01
C PRO A 165 -6.08 17.68 -19.23
N PHE A 166 -7.25 17.24 -18.80
CA PHE A 166 -8.20 18.03 -18.01
C PHE A 166 -7.74 18.28 -16.56
N LEU A 167 -7.06 17.30 -15.93
CA LEU A 167 -6.58 17.42 -14.54
C LEU A 167 -5.31 18.27 -14.40
N ARG A 168 -4.59 18.52 -15.51
CA ARG A 168 -3.39 19.37 -15.53
C ARG A 168 -3.65 20.85 -15.22
N ARG A 169 -4.90 21.29 -15.28
CA ARG A 169 -5.30 22.68 -14.95
C ARG A 169 -5.63 22.89 -13.48
N LEU A 170 -5.71 21.82 -12.70
CA LEU A 170 -6.14 21.85 -11.30
C LEU A 170 -5.02 21.49 -10.29
N THR A 171 -3.89 20.99 -10.80
CA THR A 171 -2.66 20.71 -10.06
C THR A 171 -1.52 21.57 -10.56
#